data_67429bf331d7dd3e794ae3a5c7ca286a
#
_entry.id   67429bf331d7dd3e794ae3a5c7ca286a
#
_cell.length_a   1.000
_cell.length_b   1.000
_cell.length_c   1.000
_cell.angle_alpha   90.00
_cell.angle_beta   90.00
_cell.angle_gamma   90.00
#
_symmetry.space_group_name_H-M   'P 1'
#
loop_
_entity.id
_entity.type
_entity.pdbx_description
1 polymer ?
#
loop_
_entity_poly.entity_id
_entity_poly.type
_entity_poly.pdbx_seq_one_letter_code
_entity_poly.pdbx_strand_id
1 'polypeptide(L)'
;MEDKKIGYKPLIAAIPFSEFKLNEAGLIPAIVQDDATGDVLMLAYMNEESYNKTLETGCMTYFSRSRQSLWLKGETSGHYQYVKSLYLDCD
;
A
#
# COMPACT_ATOMS: atom_id res chain seq x y z
N MET A 1 0.38 22.88 -7.79
CA MET A 1 1.42 22.74 -6.78
C MET A 1 1.11 21.54 -5.91
N GLU A 2 2.08 20.81 -5.59
CA GLU A 2 1.79 19.71 -4.78
C GLU A 2 2.39 19.85 -3.43
N ASP A 3 1.77 19.27 -2.47
CA ASP A 3 2.23 19.33 -1.12
C ASP A 3 3.42 18.45 -0.92
N LYS A 4 4.35 18.94 -0.14
CA LYS A 4 5.45 18.14 0.26
C LYS A 4 5.11 17.48 1.56
N LYS A 5 4.86 16.19 1.52
CA LYS A 5 4.50 15.47 2.72
C LYS A 5 5.72 14.75 3.24
N ILE A 6 5.85 14.74 4.56
CA ILE A 6 6.97 14.07 5.18
C ILE A 6 6.89 12.58 4.84
N GLY A 7 8.02 12.04 4.38
CA GLY A 7 8.07 10.63 4.03
C GLY A 7 7.51 10.30 2.67
N TYR A 8 7.10 11.33 1.91
CA TYR A 8 6.54 11.09 0.58
C TYR A 8 7.58 10.51 -0.36
N LYS A 9 7.20 9.46 -1.06
CA LYS A 9 8.01 8.89 -2.13
C LYS A 9 7.11 8.59 -3.30
N PRO A 10 7.46 9.02 -4.52
CA PRO A 10 6.64 8.67 -5.66
C PRO A 10 6.70 7.18 -5.92
N LEU A 11 5.66 6.66 -6.55
CA LEU A 11 5.57 5.23 -6.80
C LEU A 11 6.75 4.72 -7.62
N ILE A 12 7.19 5.52 -8.58
CA ILE A 12 8.29 5.12 -9.47
C ILE A 12 9.59 4.97 -8.71
N ALA A 13 9.79 5.82 -7.71
CA ALA A 13 10.99 5.76 -6.88
C ALA A 13 10.63 5.06 -5.57
N ALA A 14 10.17 3.84 -5.70
CA ALA A 14 9.60 3.11 -4.59
C ALA A 14 10.58 2.90 -3.46
N ILE A 15 10.06 2.89 -2.25
CA ILE A 15 10.83 2.61 -1.05
C ILE A 15 11.05 1.10 -0.98
N PRO A 16 12.30 0.64 -0.77
CA PRO A 16 12.53 -0.78 -0.62
C PRO A 16 11.78 -1.33 0.59
N PHE A 17 11.21 -2.51 0.45
CA PHE A 17 10.44 -3.11 1.53
C PHE A 17 11.31 -3.30 2.77
N SER A 18 12.61 -3.50 2.57
CA SER A 18 13.53 -3.71 3.68
C SER A 18 13.64 -2.50 4.60
N GLU A 19 13.18 -1.33 4.17
CA GLU A 19 13.23 -0.14 5.01
C GLU A 19 12.01 -0.01 5.91
N PHE A 20 11.03 -0.90 5.77
CA PHE A 20 9.82 -0.84 6.57
C PHE A 20 10.01 -1.51 7.92
N LYS A 21 9.33 -0.98 8.93
CA LYS A 21 9.29 -1.64 10.24
C LYS A 21 8.11 -2.59 10.25
N LEU A 22 8.40 -3.87 10.27
CA LEU A 22 7.38 -4.90 10.17
C LEU A 22 6.97 -5.40 11.54
N ASN A 23 5.75 -5.92 11.64
CA ASN A 23 5.33 -6.56 12.87
C ASN A 23 5.92 -7.97 12.92
N GLU A 24 5.55 -8.73 13.95
CA GLU A 24 6.13 -10.06 14.15
C GLU A 24 5.82 -11.03 13.02
N ALA A 25 4.73 -10.77 12.30
CA ALA A 25 4.33 -11.63 11.19
C ALA A 25 4.95 -11.20 9.87
N GLY A 26 5.82 -10.18 9.87
CA GLY A 26 6.43 -9.71 8.65
C GLY A 26 5.52 -8.82 7.83
N LEU A 27 4.55 -8.17 8.49
CA LEU A 27 3.56 -7.36 7.81
C LEU A 27 3.67 -5.91 8.20
N ILE A 28 3.24 -5.04 7.30
CA ILE A 28 3.15 -3.62 7.57
C ILE A 28 1.72 -3.16 7.28
N PRO A 29 1.15 -2.33 8.17
CA PRO A 29 -0.19 -1.80 7.89
C PRO A 29 -0.14 -0.75 6.80
N ALA A 30 -1.18 -0.74 5.98
CA ALA A 30 -1.31 0.23 4.91
C ALA A 30 -2.64 0.96 5.09
N ILE A 31 -2.55 2.26 5.26
CA ILE A 31 -3.74 3.10 5.35
C ILE A 31 -3.95 3.68 3.97
N VAL A 32 -5.13 3.48 3.44
CA VAL A 32 -5.46 3.88 2.07
C VAL A 32 -6.40 5.06 2.10
N GLN A 33 -6.03 6.11 1.39
CA GLN A 33 -6.81 7.33 1.32
C GLN A 33 -7.19 7.64 -0.11
N ASP A 34 -8.35 8.25 -0.27
CA ASP A 34 -8.81 8.72 -1.57
C ASP A 34 -7.93 9.90 -1.98
N ASP A 35 -7.37 9.82 -3.18
CA ASP A 35 -6.45 10.86 -3.65
C ASP A 35 -7.12 12.21 -3.81
N ALA A 36 -8.39 12.21 -4.19
CA ALA A 36 -9.11 13.46 -4.44
C ALA A 36 -9.61 14.12 -3.17
N THR A 37 -10.05 13.33 -2.19
CA THR A 37 -10.68 13.89 -0.99
C THR A 37 -9.85 13.78 0.27
N GLY A 38 -8.90 12.86 0.31
CA GLY A 38 -8.13 12.60 1.52
C GLY A 38 -8.83 11.69 2.50
N ASP A 39 -10.03 11.23 2.16
CA ASP A 39 -10.77 10.35 3.07
C ASP A 39 -10.06 9.01 3.22
N VAL A 40 -10.05 8.51 4.44
CA VAL A 40 -9.49 7.18 4.69
C VAL A 40 -10.51 6.15 4.23
N LEU A 41 -10.07 5.30 3.31
CA LEU A 41 -10.96 4.30 2.73
C LEU A 41 -10.89 2.97 3.46
N MET A 42 -9.70 2.60 3.90
CA MET A 42 -9.55 1.30 4.57
C MET A 42 -8.16 1.19 5.15
N LEU A 43 -7.97 0.16 5.96
CA LEU A 43 -6.66 -0.24 6.46
C LEU A 43 -6.52 -1.73 6.22
N ALA A 44 -5.38 -2.13 5.68
CA ALA A 44 -5.11 -3.54 5.46
C ALA A 44 -3.62 -3.76 5.66
N TYR A 45 -3.16 -4.99 5.45
CA TYR A 45 -1.76 -5.33 5.68
C TYR A 45 -1.09 -5.77 4.39
N MET A 46 0.21 -5.58 4.33
CA MET A 46 1.00 -5.98 3.18
C MET A 46 2.23 -6.73 3.65
N ASN A 47 2.60 -7.75 2.91
CA ASN A 47 3.89 -8.39 3.08
C ASN A 47 4.76 -7.99 1.90
N GLU A 48 5.98 -8.51 1.84
CA GLU A 48 6.89 -8.12 0.79
C GLU A 48 6.33 -8.45 -0.59
N GLU A 49 5.72 -9.62 -0.72
CA GLU A 49 5.19 -10.05 -2.00
C GLU A 49 4.05 -9.15 -2.47
N SER A 50 3.11 -8.81 -1.58
CA SER A 50 2.01 -7.95 -1.97
C SER A 50 2.48 -6.53 -2.28
N TYR A 51 3.47 -6.05 -1.54
CA TYR A 51 4.03 -4.73 -1.79
C TYR A 51 4.68 -4.67 -3.17
N ASN A 52 5.50 -5.67 -3.49
CA ASN A 52 6.15 -5.70 -4.79
C ASN A 52 5.14 -5.85 -5.92
N LYS A 53 4.08 -6.62 -5.69
CA LYS A 53 3.03 -6.76 -6.68
C LYS A 53 2.31 -5.44 -6.91
N THR A 54 2.08 -4.68 -5.84
CA THR A 54 1.47 -3.36 -5.95
C THR A 54 2.32 -2.44 -6.81
N LEU A 55 3.65 -2.46 -6.60
CA LEU A 55 4.54 -1.62 -7.39
C LEU A 55 4.56 -2.05 -8.85
N GLU A 56 4.50 -3.35 -9.08
CA GLU A 56 4.56 -3.88 -10.42
C GLU A 56 3.31 -3.52 -11.24
N THR A 57 2.15 -3.62 -10.62
CA THR A 57 0.88 -3.45 -11.32
C THR A 57 0.30 -2.06 -11.21
N GLY A 58 0.67 -1.32 -10.18
CA GLY A 58 0.06 -0.03 -9.90
C GLY A 58 -1.28 -0.14 -9.19
N CYS A 59 -1.70 -1.36 -8.86
CA CYS A 59 -2.97 -1.61 -8.19
C CYS A 59 -2.69 -2.21 -6.82
N MET A 60 -3.44 -1.75 -5.81
CA MET A 60 -3.20 -2.19 -4.44
C MET A 60 -3.46 -3.68 -4.29
N THR A 61 -2.44 -4.36 -3.81
CA THR A 61 -2.49 -5.78 -3.50
C THR A 61 -2.09 -5.94 -2.04
N TYR A 62 -2.92 -6.63 -1.29
CA TYR A 62 -2.72 -6.77 0.14
C TYR A 62 -2.44 -8.23 0.50
N PHE A 63 -2.09 -8.45 1.75
CA PHE A 63 -1.94 -9.79 2.27
C PHE A 63 -3.09 -10.05 3.23
N SER A 64 -3.88 -11.08 2.94
CA SER A 64 -5.00 -11.46 3.79
C SER A 64 -4.50 -12.33 4.92
N ARG A 65 -4.60 -11.82 6.16
CA ARG A 65 -4.13 -12.56 7.31
C ARG A 65 -4.98 -13.80 7.58
N SER A 66 -6.29 -13.69 7.37
CA SER A 66 -7.17 -14.80 7.65
C SER A 66 -7.00 -15.92 6.64
N ARG A 67 -6.74 -15.59 5.38
CA ARG A 67 -6.58 -16.60 4.34
C ARG A 67 -5.12 -16.93 4.03
N GLN A 68 -4.20 -16.17 4.60
CA GLN A 68 -2.76 -16.33 4.37
C GLN A 68 -2.44 -16.35 2.88
N SER A 69 -3.00 -15.39 2.16
CA SER A 69 -2.79 -15.30 0.71
C SER A 69 -2.86 -13.85 0.26
N LEU A 70 -2.35 -13.62 -0.94
CA LEU A 70 -2.42 -12.30 -1.53
C LEU A 70 -3.85 -11.98 -1.92
N TRP A 71 -4.16 -10.70 -1.92
CA TRP A 71 -5.51 -10.23 -2.21
C TRP A 71 -5.42 -8.95 -3.04
N LEU A 72 -5.77 -9.05 -4.32
CA LEU A 72 -5.84 -7.90 -5.21
C LEU A 72 -7.17 -7.21 -4.97
N LYS A 73 -7.11 -5.96 -4.49
CA LYS A 73 -8.33 -5.23 -4.18
C LYS A 73 -9.12 -5.01 -5.46
N GLY A 74 -10.36 -5.44 -5.46
CA GLY A 74 -11.24 -5.25 -6.60
C GLY A 74 -11.31 -6.41 -7.56
N GLU A 75 -10.56 -7.50 -7.29
CA GLU A 75 -10.55 -8.61 -8.23
C GLU A 75 -11.92 -9.26 -8.37
N THR A 76 -12.76 -9.16 -7.34
CA THR A 76 -14.10 -9.70 -7.40
C THR A 76 -15.12 -8.64 -7.77
N SER A 77 -15.00 -7.44 -7.17
CA SER A 77 -16.00 -6.39 -7.38
C SER A 77 -15.72 -5.53 -8.59
N GLY A 78 -14.51 -5.55 -9.12
CA GLY A 78 -14.14 -4.68 -10.21
C GLY A 78 -13.70 -3.30 -9.77
N HIS A 79 -13.71 -3.02 -8.47
CA HIS A 79 -13.33 -1.71 -7.94
C HIS A 79 -11.87 -1.73 -7.50
N TYR A 80 -10.97 -1.64 -8.48
CA TYR A 80 -9.54 -1.64 -8.21
C TYR A 80 -9.11 -0.32 -7.58
N GLN A 81 -8.01 -0.37 -6.85
CA GLN A 81 -7.42 0.83 -6.27
C GLN A 81 -6.12 1.11 -6.99
N TYR A 82 -6.10 2.18 -7.78
CA TYR A 82 -4.92 2.56 -8.54
C TYR A 82 -4.09 3.50 -7.69
N VAL A 83 -2.82 3.17 -7.53
CA VAL A 83 -1.94 3.92 -6.63
C VAL A 83 -1.48 5.20 -7.31
N LYS A 84 -1.69 6.32 -6.63
CA LYS A 84 -1.20 7.61 -7.10
C LYS A 84 0.11 7.98 -6.44
N SER A 85 0.23 7.68 -5.17
CA SER A 85 1.44 8.02 -4.43
C SER A 85 1.52 7.17 -3.19
N LEU A 86 2.73 7.06 -2.67
CA LEU A 86 3.01 6.32 -1.45
C LEU A 86 3.74 7.23 -0.48
N TYR A 87 3.35 7.15 0.78
CA TYR A 87 4.04 7.85 1.85
C TYR A 87 4.43 6.84 2.90
N LEU A 88 5.63 6.98 3.41
CA LEU A 88 6.09 6.14 4.51
C LEU A 88 6.13 6.97 5.77
N ASP A 89 5.45 6.48 6.79
CA ASP A 89 5.54 7.08 8.10
C ASP A 89 6.71 6.41 8.79
N CYS A 90 7.79 7.12 8.90
CA CYS A 90 9.03 6.55 9.41
C CYS A 90 9.28 6.95 10.85
N ASP A 91 8.26 6.94 11.59
CA ASP A 91 8.33 7.22 13.01
C ASP A 91 9.31 6.32 13.74
#